data_ab2c6ef15399eaa509c0b79bea7f58f0
#
_entry.id   ab2c6ef15399eaa509c0b79bea7f58f0
#
_cell.length_a   1.000
_cell.length_b   1.000
_cell.length_c   1.000
_cell.angle_alpha   90.00
_cell.angle_beta   90.00
_cell.angle_gamma   90.00
#
_symmetry.space_group_name_H-M   'P 1'
#
loop_
_entity.id
_entity.type
_entity.pdbx_description
1 polymer ?
#
loop_
_entity_poly.entity_id
_entity_poly.type
_entity_poly.pdbx_seq_one_letter_code
_entity_poly.pdbx_strand_id
1 'polypeptide(L)'
;MKNNRTFLEKLLDGAEVEWKPLKDILIRTKGTKITAAEMKILHKDNAPLKIFAGGKTFALVNFEDIPEKDINKNPSIIVKSRGIIEFEYYDKPFSHKNEMWSYYSNDKNINIKYIYYVLKNQEPYFQNLGSKMQMPQIATPDTDKYLVPIPPLSVQTEIVKILDALTALTSELTSELILRRKQYEYYREKLLSFDSLEQLNMGGAKKKLIDVAIYAKVRILADKLDKENYVGVENLLQNKLGKTSSNYVPTDGAFIEYLPNDILIGNIRPYLRKIWLSDRKGGTNGDVLVIRLTDENILPRYLYHILANEHFFEYNVKYSKGAKMPRGDKAAILQYEFDVPPLEEQQHIVSILDKFETLTNSITEGLPLAIEQSQKRYEYYRELLLSFSGSNQ
;
A
#
# COMPACT_ATOMS: atom_id res chain seq x y z
N MET A 1 -1.07 -46.20 -7.53
CA MET A 1 -1.58 -44.92 -8.09
C MET A 1 -1.70 -43.91 -6.97
N LYS A 2 -0.88 -42.87 -6.92
CA LYS A 2 -1.03 -41.79 -5.93
C LYS A 2 -2.32 -41.04 -6.27
N ASN A 3 -3.26 -41.05 -5.35
CA ASN A 3 -4.55 -40.37 -5.48
C ASN A 3 -4.30 -38.86 -5.53
N ASN A 4 -4.25 -38.28 -6.74
CA ASN A 4 -3.88 -36.89 -6.99
C ASN A 4 -5.13 -35.99 -6.90
N ARG A 5 -5.97 -36.22 -5.84
CA ARG A 5 -7.12 -35.37 -5.59
C ARG A 5 -6.69 -33.97 -5.23
N THR A 6 -7.33 -32.96 -5.82
CA THR A 6 -7.17 -31.55 -5.44
C THR A 6 -7.55 -31.34 -3.98
N PHE A 7 -7.17 -30.21 -3.40
CA PHE A 7 -7.54 -29.88 -2.02
C PHE A 7 -9.06 -29.77 -1.87
N LEU A 8 -9.75 -29.18 -2.84
CA LEU A 8 -11.21 -29.07 -2.86
C LEU A 8 -11.89 -30.46 -2.94
N GLU A 9 -11.39 -31.36 -3.80
CA GLU A 9 -11.91 -32.73 -3.89
C GLU A 9 -11.73 -33.53 -2.58
N LYS A 10 -10.65 -33.26 -1.84
CA LYS A 10 -10.46 -33.85 -0.51
C LYS A 10 -11.46 -33.28 0.51
N LEU A 11 -11.74 -31.99 0.42
CA LEU A 11 -12.67 -31.31 1.32
C LEU A 11 -14.10 -31.74 1.05
N LEU A 12 -14.48 -31.96 -0.21
CA LEU A 12 -15.78 -32.46 -0.61
C LEU A 12 -15.97 -33.94 -0.24
N ASP A 13 -14.90 -34.73 -0.24
CA ASP A 13 -14.92 -36.18 0.06
C ASP A 13 -16.05 -36.94 -0.68
N GLY A 14 -16.31 -36.57 -1.92
CA GLY A 14 -17.35 -37.19 -2.75
C GLY A 14 -18.76 -36.60 -2.55
N ALA A 15 -18.91 -35.57 -1.74
CA ALA A 15 -20.19 -34.87 -1.59
C ALA A 15 -20.59 -34.16 -2.90
N GLU A 16 -21.87 -34.22 -3.20
CA GLU A 16 -22.46 -33.52 -4.34
C GLU A 16 -22.51 -32.01 -4.09
N VAL A 17 -22.33 -31.23 -5.16
CA VAL A 17 -22.44 -29.78 -5.18
C VAL A 17 -23.62 -29.38 -6.05
N GLU A 18 -24.61 -28.75 -5.44
CA GLU A 18 -25.77 -28.22 -6.17
C GLU A 18 -25.45 -26.83 -6.69
N TRP A 19 -25.92 -26.51 -7.90
CA TRP A 19 -25.83 -25.16 -8.46
C TRP A 19 -27.19 -24.48 -8.38
N LYS A 20 -27.26 -23.35 -7.66
CA LYS A 20 -28.51 -22.62 -7.43
C LYS A 20 -28.38 -21.15 -7.79
N PRO A 21 -29.41 -20.53 -8.40
CA PRO A 21 -29.41 -19.09 -8.59
C PRO A 21 -29.52 -18.36 -7.23
N LEU A 22 -28.87 -17.20 -7.10
CA LEU A 22 -28.89 -16.45 -5.85
C LEU A 22 -30.27 -16.16 -5.32
N LYS A 23 -31.24 -15.83 -6.20
CA LYS A 23 -32.64 -15.56 -5.82
C LYS A 23 -33.36 -16.70 -5.10
N ASP A 24 -32.89 -17.95 -5.28
CA ASP A 24 -33.55 -19.14 -4.71
C ASP A 24 -32.99 -19.46 -3.30
N ILE A 25 -31.83 -18.89 -2.94
CA ILE A 25 -31.14 -19.17 -1.67
C ILE A 25 -30.92 -17.93 -0.79
N LEU A 26 -31.10 -16.73 -1.37
CA LEU A 26 -30.88 -15.46 -0.66
C LEU A 26 -32.10 -14.56 -0.76
N ILE A 27 -32.29 -13.75 0.26
CA ILE A 27 -33.32 -12.72 0.34
C ILE A 27 -32.66 -11.38 0.01
N ARG A 28 -33.21 -10.72 -1.03
CA ARG A 28 -32.73 -9.39 -1.42
C ARG A 28 -33.39 -8.32 -0.58
N THR A 29 -32.60 -7.35 -0.09
CA THR A 29 -33.07 -6.21 0.69
C THR A 29 -33.19 -4.96 -0.19
N LYS A 30 -34.04 -4.03 0.27
CA LYS A 30 -34.16 -2.69 -0.29
C LYS A 30 -33.37 -1.69 0.53
N GLY A 31 -32.87 -0.65 -0.13
CA GLY A 31 -32.19 0.46 0.53
C GLY A 31 -33.14 1.56 1.00
N THR A 32 -32.58 2.57 1.64
CA THR A 32 -33.27 3.78 2.03
C THR A 32 -33.20 4.84 0.92
N LYS A 33 -34.26 5.64 0.82
CA LYS A 33 -34.32 6.76 -0.12
C LYS A 33 -33.64 7.97 0.51
N ILE A 34 -32.35 8.11 0.23
CA ILE A 34 -31.51 9.19 0.77
C ILE A 34 -30.60 9.76 -0.31
N THR A 35 -30.44 11.06 -0.34
CA THR A 35 -29.51 11.77 -1.25
C THR A 35 -28.10 11.87 -0.66
N ALA A 36 -27.12 12.13 -1.52
CA ALA A 36 -25.75 12.34 -1.06
C ALA A 36 -25.61 13.58 -0.13
N ALA A 37 -26.44 14.61 -0.37
CA ALA A 37 -26.47 15.80 0.48
C ALA A 37 -27.00 15.48 1.90
N GLU A 38 -28.10 14.73 1.98
CA GLU A 38 -28.66 14.27 3.26
C GLU A 38 -27.68 13.37 4.02
N MET A 39 -27.02 12.42 3.33
CA MET A 39 -25.98 11.58 3.92
C MET A 39 -24.86 12.40 4.54
N LYS A 40 -24.44 13.49 3.88
CA LYS A 40 -23.40 14.40 4.41
C LYS A 40 -23.87 15.17 5.63
N ILE A 41 -25.14 15.59 5.68
CA ILE A 41 -25.72 16.33 6.81
C ILE A 41 -25.92 15.39 8.01
N LEU A 42 -26.38 14.17 7.78
CA LEU A 42 -26.64 13.19 8.83
C LEU A 42 -25.41 12.48 9.36
N HIS A 43 -24.28 12.58 8.65
CA HIS A 43 -23.05 11.90 9.06
C HIS A 43 -22.55 12.39 10.42
N LYS A 44 -22.32 11.44 11.33
CA LYS A 44 -21.78 11.67 12.68
C LYS A 44 -20.66 10.66 12.92
N ASP A 45 -19.50 11.14 13.32
CA ASP A 45 -18.41 10.26 13.69
C ASP A 45 -18.84 9.28 14.79
N ASN A 46 -18.48 8.00 14.62
CA ASN A 46 -18.79 6.91 15.56
C ASN A 46 -20.29 6.54 15.71
N ALA A 47 -21.19 7.05 14.87
CA ALA A 47 -22.59 6.61 14.89
C ALA A 47 -22.70 5.13 14.49
N PRO A 48 -23.70 4.39 15.06
CA PRO A 48 -23.72 2.93 15.02
C PRO A 48 -24.18 2.33 13.68
N LEU A 49 -24.89 3.09 12.85
CA LEU A 49 -25.50 2.61 11.62
C LEU A 49 -24.76 3.17 10.40
N LYS A 50 -24.30 2.26 9.52
CA LYS A 50 -23.62 2.63 8.29
C LYS A 50 -24.60 2.62 7.11
N ILE A 51 -24.68 3.73 6.36
CA ILE A 51 -25.38 3.80 5.08
C ILE A 51 -24.37 3.74 3.95
N PHE A 52 -24.45 2.71 3.12
CA PHE A 52 -23.58 2.54 1.95
C PHE A 52 -24.09 3.33 0.75
N ALA A 53 -23.15 3.91 -0.01
CA ALA A 53 -23.41 4.55 -1.29
C ALA A 53 -22.42 4.04 -2.35
N GLY A 54 -22.46 4.57 -3.57
CA GLY A 54 -21.60 4.16 -4.66
C GLY A 54 -20.10 4.30 -4.35
N GLY A 55 -19.31 3.35 -4.80
CA GLY A 55 -17.88 3.30 -4.58
C GLY A 55 -17.50 3.12 -3.10
N LYS A 56 -16.61 3.98 -2.60
CA LYS A 56 -16.17 3.98 -1.18
C LYS A 56 -16.97 4.94 -0.29
N THR A 57 -18.01 5.58 -0.81
CA THR A 57 -18.77 6.58 -0.07
C THR A 57 -19.72 5.91 0.94
N PHE A 58 -19.77 6.42 2.15
CA PHE A 58 -20.70 6.01 3.19
C PHE A 58 -21.03 7.17 4.13
N ALA A 59 -22.07 7.01 4.95
CA ALA A 59 -22.34 7.84 6.11
C ALA A 59 -22.53 6.98 7.34
N LEU A 60 -22.12 7.47 8.52
CA LEU A 60 -22.48 6.89 9.80
C LEU A 60 -23.58 7.75 10.40
N VAL A 61 -24.68 7.12 10.83
CA VAL A 61 -25.90 7.81 11.31
C VAL A 61 -26.45 7.07 12.53
N ASN A 62 -27.36 7.71 13.27
CA ASN A 62 -28.09 7.03 14.31
C ASN A 62 -29.26 6.21 13.75
N PHE A 63 -29.79 5.29 14.54
CA PHE A 63 -30.91 4.42 14.12
C PHE A 63 -32.19 5.22 13.81
N GLU A 64 -32.40 6.35 14.49
CA GLU A 64 -33.54 7.24 14.29
C GLU A 64 -33.45 8.14 13.04
N ASP A 65 -32.29 8.23 12.43
CA ASP A 65 -32.05 9.10 11.27
C ASP A 65 -32.64 8.54 9.96
N ILE A 66 -33.01 7.25 9.93
CA ILE A 66 -33.67 6.60 8.79
C ILE A 66 -34.82 5.69 9.24
N PRO A 67 -35.76 5.36 8.36
CA PRO A 67 -36.88 4.45 8.71
C PRO A 67 -36.39 3.07 9.16
N GLU A 68 -36.93 2.54 10.24
CA GLU A 68 -36.53 1.23 10.78
C GLU A 68 -36.64 0.09 9.76
N LYS A 69 -37.64 0.14 8.89
CA LYS A 69 -37.83 -0.84 7.81
C LYS A 69 -36.72 -0.91 6.77
N ASP A 70 -35.88 0.16 6.70
CA ASP A 70 -34.77 0.27 5.76
C ASP A 70 -33.43 -0.13 6.43
N ILE A 71 -33.46 -0.57 7.71
CA ILE A 71 -32.31 -1.02 8.48
C ILE A 71 -32.18 -2.54 8.35
N ASN A 72 -31.06 -2.97 7.79
CA ASN A 72 -30.70 -4.38 7.69
C ASN A 72 -29.90 -4.79 8.93
N LYS A 73 -30.36 -5.81 9.66
CA LYS A 73 -29.75 -6.29 10.93
C LYS A 73 -29.01 -7.63 10.76
N ASN A 74 -29.18 -8.30 9.63
CA ASN A 74 -28.57 -9.60 9.35
C ASN A 74 -27.21 -9.42 8.64
N PRO A 75 -26.23 -10.34 8.88
CA PRO A 75 -25.04 -10.43 8.05
C PRO A 75 -25.42 -10.53 6.58
N SER A 76 -24.85 -9.68 5.74
CA SER A 76 -25.29 -9.49 4.36
C SER A 76 -24.15 -9.27 3.38
N ILE A 77 -24.44 -9.52 2.11
CA ILE A 77 -23.58 -9.18 0.97
C ILE A 77 -24.16 -7.93 0.31
N ILE A 78 -23.43 -6.85 0.34
CA ILE A 78 -23.81 -5.58 -0.29
C ILE A 78 -23.29 -5.58 -1.72
N VAL A 79 -24.17 -5.28 -2.67
CA VAL A 79 -23.85 -5.19 -4.09
C VAL A 79 -23.69 -3.73 -4.48
N LYS A 80 -22.47 -3.33 -4.75
CA LYS A 80 -22.15 -2.01 -5.32
C LYS A 80 -22.31 -2.08 -6.83
N SER A 81 -23.46 -1.70 -7.30
CA SER A 81 -23.92 -1.97 -8.67
C SER A 81 -23.50 -0.94 -9.71
N ARG A 82 -22.84 0.17 -9.32
CA ARG A 82 -22.47 1.29 -10.20
C ARG A 82 -21.05 1.77 -9.97
N GLY A 83 -20.38 2.18 -11.03
CA GLY A 83 -18.99 2.60 -11.03
C GLY A 83 -18.06 1.39 -10.93
N ILE A 84 -17.38 1.22 -9.81
CA ILE A 84 -16.62 -0.01 -9.52
C ILE A 84 -17.61 -1.02 -8.95
N ILE A 85 -17.91 -2.07 -9.71
CA ILE A 85 -18.80 -3.14 -9.27
C ILE A 85 -18.03 -4.04 -8.31
N GLU A 86 -18.50 -4.10 -7.06
CA GLU A 86 -17.89 -4.84 -5.96
C GLU A 86 -18.95 -5.50 -5.08
N PHE A 87 -18.55 -6.58 -4.41
CA PHE A 87 -19.31 -7.20 -3.33
C PHE A 87 -18.61 -6.94 -2.00
N GLU A 88 -19.37 -6.50 -0.99
CA GLU A 88 -18.86 -6.25 0.36
C GLU A 88 -19.65 -7.04 1.39
N TYR A 89 -18.98 -7.85 2.22
CA TYR A 89 -19.61 -8.51 3.35
C TYR A 89 -19.69 -7.54 4.54
N TYR A 90 -20.86 -7.50 5.18
CA TYR A 90 -21.06 -6.66 6.35
C TYR A 90 -21.99 -7.35 7.36
N ASP A 91 -21.58 -7.39 8.63
CA ASP A 91 -22.26 -8.16 9.71
C ASP A 91 -22.79 -7.27 10.84
N LYS A 92 -22.70 -5.95 10.70
CA LYS A 92 -23.29 -4.98 11.63
C LYS A 92 -24.56 -4.38 11.03
N PRO A 93 -25.43 -3.71 11.83
CA PRO A 93 -26.58 -3.01 11.29
C PRO A 93 -26.19 -1.97 10.23
N PHE A 94 -26.89 -1.96 9.12
CA PHE A 94 -26.62 -1.07 8.00
C PHE A 94 -27.84 -0.75 7.18
N SER A 95 -27.72 0.25 6.32
CA SER A 95 -28.58 0.48 5.17
C SER A 95 -27.76 0.78 3.92
N HIS A 96 -28.37 0.94 2.80
CA HIS A 96 -27.73 1.38 1.57
C HIS A 96 -28.67 2.28 0.77
N LYS A 97 -28.14 3.04 -0.17
CA LYS A 97 -28.97 3.83 -1.11
C LYS A 97 -29.79 2.92 -2.01
N ASN A 98 -30.91 3.44 -2.50
CA ASN A 98 -31.88 2.68 -3.31
C ASN A 98 -31.34 2.12 -4.64
N GLU A 99 -30.28 2.71 -5.18
CA GLU A 99 -29.59 2.20 -6.37
C GLU A 99 -28.72 0.97 -6.12
N MET A 100 -28.56 0.57 -4.86
CA MET A 100 -27.85 -0.62 -4.42
C MET A 100 -28.83 -1.64 -3.85
N TRP A 101 -28.38 -2.84 -3.67
CA TRP A 101 -29.11 -3.88 -2.95
C TRP A 101 -28.14 -4.72 -2.13
N SER A 102 -28.70 -5.51 -1.24
CA SER A 102 -27.93 -6.49 -0.50
C SER A 102 -28.69 -7.81 -0.40
N TYR A 103 -27.97 -8.85 -0.05
CA TYR A 103 -28.49 -10.19 0.13
C TYR A 103 -28.15 -10.72 1.53
N TYR A 104 -29.12 -11.40 2.16
CA TYR A 104 -28.89 -12.22 3.35
C TYR A 104 -29.58 -13.57 3.19
N SER A 105 -29.31 -14.52 4.08
CA SER A 105 -29.99 -15.82 4.08
C SER A 105 -30.63 -16.12 5.42
N ASN A 106 -31.82 -16.71 5.38
CA ASN A 106 -32.46 -17.35 6.55
C ASN A 106 -32.31 -18.88 6.53
N ASP A 107 -31.76 -19.43 5.44
CA ASP A 107 -31.50 -20.87 5.33
C ASP A 107 -30.24 -21.21 6.17
N LYS A 108 -30.45 -22.12 7.14
CA LYS A 108 -29.36 -22.60 8.02
C LYS A 108 -28.30 -23.41 7.29
N ASN A 109 -28.58 -23.89 6.07
CA ASN A 109 -27.63 -24.61 5.23
C ASN A 109 -26.76 -23.69 4.37
N ILE A 110 -27.01 -22.39 4.40
CA ILE A 110 -26.26 -21.40 3.63
C ILE A 110 -25.41 -20.54 4.55
N ASN A 111 -24.09 -20.63 4.38
CA ASN A 111 -23.14 -19.69 4.98
C ASN A 111 -23.06 -18.45 4.08
N ILE A 112 -23.66 -17.35 4.49
CA ILE A 112 -23.69 -16.10 3.69
C ILE A 112 -22.28 -15.58 3.35
N LYS A 113 -21.30 -15.80 4.23
CA LYS A 113 -19.92 -15.38 4.00
C LYS A 113 -19.22 -16.25 2.96
N TYR A 114 -19.59 -17.53 2.86
CA TYR A 114 -19.15 -18.40 1.76
C TYR A 114 -19.66 -17.85 0.41
N ILE A 115 -20.95 -17.51 0.32
CA ILE A 115 -21.52 -16.90 -0.90
C ILE A 115 -20.82 -15.58 -1.23
N TYR A 116 -20.51 -14.77 -0.22
CA TYR A 116 -19.70 -13.56 -0.42
C TYR A 116 -18.37 -13.89 -1.11
N TYR A 117 -17.62 -14.89 -0.64
CA TYR A 117 -16.36 -15.27 -1.26
C TYR A 117 -16.52 -15.78 -2.69
N VAL A 118 -17.56 -16.53 -2.97
CA VAL A 118 -17.90 -16.96 -4.34
C VAL A 118 -18.12 -15.74 -5.24
N LEU A 119 -18.97 -14.79 -4.82
CA LEU A 119 -19.24 -13.56 -5.58
C LEU A 119 -18.00 -12.66 -5.70
N LYS A 120 -17.22 -12.55 -4.65
CA LYS A 120 -15.96 -11.79 -4.65
C LYS A 120 -14.96 -12.36 -5.66
N ASN A 121 -14.89 -13.67 -5.80
CA ASN A 121 -14.06 -14.34 -6.82
C ASN A 121 -14.55 -14.07 -8.24
N GLN A 122 -15.84 -13.77 -8.40
CA GLN A 122 -16.50 -13.49 -9.70
C GLN A 122 -16.66 -11.99 -10.00
N GLU A 123 -16.07 -11.11 -9.20
CA GLU A 123 -16.10 -9.66 -9.49
C GLU A 123 -15.64 -9.30 -10.91
N PRO A 124 -14.56 -9.90 -11.47
CA PRO A 124 -14.15 -9.62 -12.84
C PRO A 124 -15.25 -9.92 -13.88
N TYR A 125 -16.02 -10.98 -13.70
CA TYR A 125 -17.17 -11.31 -14.55
C TYR A 125 -18.23 -10.21 -14.50
N PHE A 126 -18.66 -9.79 -13.30
CA PHE A 126 -19.67 -8.74 -13.13
C PHE A 126 -19.17 -7.37 -13.60
N GLN A 127 -17.90 -7.04 -13.39
CA GLN A 127 -17.27 -5.84 -13.91
C GLN A 127 -17.26 -5.81 -15.44
N ASN A 128 -16.93 -6.91 -16.07
CA ASN A 128 -16.97 -7.05 -17.54
C ASN A 128 -18.41 -6.93 -18.08
N LEU A 129 -19.37 -7.58 -17.41
CA LEU A 129 -20.79 -7.47 -17.76
C LEU A 129 -21.29 -6.02 -17.71
N GLY A 130 -20.89 -5.28 -16.67
CA GLY A 130 -21.28 -3.89 -16.45
C GLY A 130 -20.54 -2.87 -17.33
N SER A 131 -19.39 -3.23 -17.91
CA SER A 131 -18.49 -2.31 -18.63
C SER A 131 -19.04 -1.78 -19.97
N LYS A 132 -20.16 -2.32 -20.46
CA LYS A 132 -20.77 -1.96 -21.75
C LYS A 132 -21.43 -0.58 -21.80
N MET A 133 -21.48 0.14 -20.65
CA MET A 133 -22.08 1.47 -20.55
C MET A 133 -21.02 2.53 -20.22
N GLN A 134 -21.31 3.81 -20.51
CA GLN A 134 -20.43 4.95 -20.14
C GLN A 134 -20.10 4.97 -18.64
N MET A 135 -21.08 4.63 -17.79
CA MET A 135 -20.87 4.35 -16.38
C MET A 135 -21.13 2.87 -16.16
N PRO A 136 -20.12 2.08 -15.78
CA PRO A 136 -20.30 0.65 -15.52
C PRO A 136 -21.42 0.42 -14.50
N GLN A 137 -22.34 -0.46 -14.84
CA GLN A 137 -23.43 -0.83 -13.93
C GLN A 137 -23.99 -2.23 -14.25
N ILE A 138 -24.50 -2.88 -13.21
CA ILE A 138 -25.27 -4.12 -13.29
C ILE A 138 -26.66 -3.90 -12.72
N ALA A 139 -27.60 -4.76 -13.08
CA ALA A 139 -28.97 -4.75 -12.59
C ALA A 139 -29.23 -5.97 -11.67
N THR A 140 -30.30 -5.91 -10.90
CA THR A 140 -30.68 -7.01 -9.99
C THR A 140 -30.83 -8.38 -10.67
N PRO A 141 -31.35 -8.52 -11.92
CA PRO A 141 -31.38 -9.80 -12.59
C PRO A 141 -30.04 -10.42 -12.90
N ASP A 142 -28.97 -9.59 -13.02
CA ASP A 142 -27.60 -10.07 -13.30
C ASP A 142 -27.05 -10.86 -12.12
N THR A 143 -27.37 -10.43 -10.89
CA THR A 143 -27.00 -11.16 -9.67
C THR A 143 -28.05 -12.18 -9.26
N ASP A 144 -29.34 -11.90 -9.34
CA ASP A 144 -30.42 -12.81 -8.94
C ASP A 144 -30.36 -14.16 -9.67
N LYS A 145 -30.02 -14.15 -10.97
CA LYS A 145 -29.95 -15.35 -11.82
C LYS A 145 -28.57 -16.04 -11.78
N TYR A 146 -27.59 -15.41 -11.17
CA TYR A 146 -26.25 -15.96 -11.14
C TYR A 146 -26.21 -17.27 -10.35
N LEU A 147 -25.68 -18.32 -10.97
CA LEU A 147 -25.56 -19.64 -10.35
C LEU A 147 -24.34 -19.70 -9.44
N VAL A 148 -24.53 -20.18 -8.24
CA VAL A 148 -23.48 -20.41 -7.26
C VAL A 148 -23.43 -21.87 -6.81
N PRO A 149 -22.22 -22.42 -6.59
CA PRO A 149 -22.08 -23.77 -6.08
C PRO A 149 -22.46 -23.85 -4.60
N ILE A 150 -23.24 -24.83 -4.21
CA ILE A 150 -23.69 -25.06 -2.83
C ILE A 150 -23.23 -26.43 -2.37
N PRO A 151 -21.99 -26.55 -1.85
CA PRO A 151 -21.53 -27.75 -1.19
C PRO A 151 -22.16 -27.87 0.20
N PRO A 152 -21.99 -29.00 0.90
CA PRO A 152 -22.43 -29.16 2.28
C PRO A 152 -21.96 -28.01 3.19
N LEU A 153 -22.75 -27.65 4.19
CA LEU A 153 -22.46 -26.52 5.10
C LEU A 153 -21.10 -26.65 5.79
N SER A 154 -20.66 -27.85 6.11
CA SER A 154 -19.33 -28.13 6.69
C SER A 154 -18.20 -27.67 5.75
N VAL A 155 -18.34 -27.92 4.45
CA VAL A 155 -17.38 -27.49 3.41
C VAL A 155 -17.41 -25.98 3.25
N GLN A 156 -18.61 -25.36 3.15
CA GLN A 156 -18.76 -23.91 3.12
C GLN A 156 -18.03 -23.25 4.31
N THR A 157 -18.24 -23.80 5.52
CA THR A 157 -17.67 -23.27 6.76
C THR A 157 -16.14 -23.39 6.79
N GLU A 158 -15.59 -24.51 6.34
CA GLU A 158 -14.13 -24.68 6.29
C GLU A 158 -13.46 -23.78 5.24
N ILE A 159 -14.10 -23.58 4.08
CA ILE A 159 -13.65 -22.60 3.07
C ILE A 159 -13.61 -21.20 3.67
N VAL A 160 -14.67 -20.76 4.35
CA VAL A 160 -14.73 -19.44 5.01
C VAL A 160 -13.61 -19.31 6.04
N LYS A 161 -13.41 -20.32 6.89
CA LYS A 161 -12.38 -20.32 7.93
C LYS A 161 -10.97 -20.13 7.34
N ILE A 162 -10.65 -20.82 6.25
CA ILE A 162 -9.35 -20.70 5.58
C ILE A 162 -9.17 -19.31 4.97
N LEU A 163 -10.17 -18.82 4.22
CA LEU A 163 -10.07 -17.53 3.55
C LEU A 163 -10.08 -16.37 4.55
N ASP A 164 -10.84 -16.46 5.65
CA ASP A 164 -10.83 -15.49 6.74
C ASP A 164 -9.46 -15.41 7.42
N ALA A 165 -8.85 -16.56 7.72
CA ALA A 165 -7.53 -16.61 8.35
C ALA A 165 -6.46 -15.95 7.47
N LEU A 166 -6.49 -16.21 6.16
CA LEU A 166 -5.54 -15.58 5.21
C LEU A 166 -5.78 -14.08 5.07
N THR A 167 -7.03 -13.65 5.07
CA THR A 167 -7.41 -12.22 5.02
C THR A 167 -6.96 -11.50 6.30
N ALA A 168 -7.20 -12.11 7.47
CA ALA A 168 -6.78 -11.57 8.76
C ALA A 168 -5.25 -11.41 8.83
N LEU A 169 -4.49 -12.43 8.40
CA LEU A 169 -3.04 -12.39 8.36
C LEU A 169 -2.52 -11.22 7.50
N THR A 170 -3.09 -11.02 6.31
CA THR A 170 -2.70 -9.90 5.43
C THR A 170 -3.01 -8.55 6.07
N SER A 171 -4.14 -8.43 6.75
CA SER A 171 -4.55 -7.22 7.48
C SER A 171 -3.62 -6.94 8.67
N GLU A 172 -3.26 -7.95 9.45
CA GLU A 172 -2.30 -7.82 10.56
C GLU A 172 -0.93 -7.36 10.07
N LEU A 173 -0.37 -8.00 9.04
CA LEU A 173 0.92 -7.60 8.46
C LEU A 173 0.89 -6.16 7.94
N THR A 174 -0.22 -5.73 7.33
CA THR A 174 -0.39 -4.35 6.84
C THR A 174 -0.44 -3.35 8.00
N SER A 175 -1.15 -3.68 9.06
CA SER A 175 -1.24 -2.86 10.27
C SER A 175 0.12 -2.75 10.97
N GLU A 176 0.85 -3.87 11.07
CA GLU A 176 2.20 -3.90 11.62
C GLU A 176 3.16 -3.02 10.80
N LEU A 177 3.09 -3.08 9.46
CA LEU A 177 3.91 -2.22 8.61
C LEU A 177 3.66 -0.73 8.89
N ILE A 178 2.40 -0.32 9.06
CA ILE A 178 2.05 1.07 9.39
C ILE A 178 2.64 1.48 10.74
N LEU A 179 2.53 0.62 11.75
CA LEU A 179 3.06 0.87 13.09
C LEU A 179 4.60 0.95 13.07
N ARG A 180 5.27 0.04 12.36
CA ARG A 180 6.73 0.02 12.24
C ARG A 180 7.26 1.23 11.48
N ARG A 181 6.56 1.70 10.47
CA ARG A 181 6.93 2.95 9.78
C ARG A 181 6.85 4.16 10.72
N LYS A 182 5.80 4.28 11.54
CA LYS A 182 5.71 5.35 12.55
C LYS A 182 6.83 5.23 13.59
N GLN A 183 7.12 4.03 14.04
CA GLN A 183 8.20 3.76 14.99
C GLN A 183 9.56 4.12 14.38
N TYR A 184 9.80 3.78 13.12
CA TYR A 184 11.01 4.13 12.40
C TYR A 184 11.22 5.65 12.32
N GLU A 185 10.20 6.41 11.91
CA GLU A 185 10.30 7.88 11.86
C GLU A 185 10.58 8.47 13.25
N TYR A 186 9.90 8.00 14.30
CA TYR A 186 10.15 8.43 15.68
C TYR A 186 11.60 8.18 16.12
N TYR A 187 12.12 6.95 15.92
CA TYR A 187 13.50 6.63 16.31
C TYR A 187 14.52 7.35 15.44
N ARG A 188 14.25 7.54 14.16
CA ARG A 188 15.11 8.32 13.28
C ARG A 188 15.27 9.75 13.80
N GLU A 189 14.18 10.44 14.10
CA GLU A 189 14.22 11.79 14.66
C GLU A 189 15.00 11.80 15.97
N LYS A 190 14.69 10.88 16.86
CA LYS A 190 15.32 10.82 18.19
C LYS A 190 16.81 10.50 18.14
N LEU A 191 17.23 9.53 17.35
CA LEU A 191 18.65 9.11 17.26
C LEU A 191 19.53 10.08 16.45
N LEU A 192 18.93 10.94 15.64
CA LEU A 192 19.65 11.92 14.83
C LEU A 192 19.52 13.36 15.36
N SER A 193 18.88 13.59 16.52
CA SER A 193 18.74 14.91 17.14
C SER A 193 19.82 15.17 18.17
N PHE A 194 20.30 16.42 18.23
CA PHE A 194 21.32 16.90 19.20
C PHE A 194 20.91 16.63 20.64
N ASP A 195 19.69 17.04 21.03
CA ASP A 195 19.19 16.91 22.39
C ASP A 195 19.24 15.46 22.90
N SER A 196 19.03 14.50 22.00
CA SER A 196 19.08 13.08 22.34
C SER A 196 20.51 12.55 22.46
N LEU A 197 21.43 12.99 21.60
CA LEU A 197 22.85 12.63 21.68
C LEU A 197 23.49 13.20 22.94
N GLU A 198 23.13 14.43 23.33
CA GLU A 198 23.59 15.06 24.57
C GLU A 198 23.00 14.37 25.81
N GLN A 199 21.69 14.06 25.83
CA GLN A 199 21.06 13.32 26.92
C GLN A 199 21.60 11.91 27.13
N LEU A 200 22.09 11.29 26.07
CA LEU A 200 22.69 9.96 26.12
C LEU A 200 24.19 9.98 26.43
N ASN A 201 24.77 11.17 26.71
CA ASN A 201 26.20 11.37 26.90
C ASN A 201 27.07 10.82 25.77
N MET A 202 26.54 10.77 24.56
CA MET A 202 27.22 10.17 23.40
C MET A 202 28.37 11.05 22.86
N GLY A 203 28.48 12.30 23.33
CA GLY A 203 29.44 13.24 22.79
C GLY A 203 29.21 13.55 21.31
N GLY A 204 29.76 14.62 20.80
CA GLY A 204 29.62 14.96 19.39
C GLY A 204 30.00 16.40 19.09
N ALA A 205 30.28 16.69 17.83
CA ALA A 205 30.55 18.03 17.34
C ALA A 205 29.50 18.42 16.30
N LYS A 206 28.98 19.64 16.38
CA LYS A 206 28.19 20.20 15.29
C LYS A 206 29.09 20.50 14.11
N LYS A 207 28.73 20.01 12.93
CA LYS A 207 29.42 20.28 11.67
C LYS A 207 28.45 20.75 10.61
N LYS A 208 28.93 21.54 9.67
CA LYS A 208 28.20 21.88 8.44
C LYS A 208 28.54 20.88 7.35
N LEU A 209 27.62 20.65 6.43
CA LEU A 209 27.86 19.74 5.33
C LEU A 209 29.09 20.14 4.49
N ILE A 210 29.34 21.45 4.33
CA ILE A 210 30.54 21.98 3.62
C ILE A 210 31.87 21.57 4.27
N ASP A 211 31.86 21.32 5.57
CA ASP A 211 33.08 20.97 6.30
C ASP A 211 33.49 19.50 6.09
N VAL A 212 32.55 18.68 5.64
CA VAL A 212 32.70 17.20 5.61
C VAL A 212 32.39 16.58 4.25
N ALA A 213 31.83 17.34 3.30
CA ALA A 213 31.44 16.83 2.00
C ALA A 213 31.52 17.89 0.90
N ILE A 214 31.62 17.42 -0.32
CA ILE A 214 31.67 18.27 -1.52
C ILE A 214 30.64 17.79 -2.56
N TYR A 215 30.28 18.66 -3.48
CA TYR A 215 29.63 18.23 -4.72
C TYR A 215 30.64 17.59 -5.67
N ALA A 216 30.35 16.39 -6.17
CA ALA A 216 31.19 15.73 -7.18
C ALA A 216 31.23 16.57 -8.47
N LYS A 217 32.44 16.71 -9.04
CA LYS A 217 32.71 17.51 -10.25
C LYS A 217 33.25 16.68 -11.41
N VAL A 218 33.76 15.48 -11.12
CA VAL A 218 34.32 14.56 -12.12
C VAL A 218 33.21 14.16 -13.09
N ARG A 219 33.58 13.98 -14.36
CA ARG A 219 32.67 13.61 -15.43
C ARG A 219 32.94 12.20 -15.93
N ILE A 220 31.86 11.48 -16.26
CA ILE A 220 31.87 10.19 -16.93
C ILE A 220 31.22 10.35 -18.32
N LEU A 221 31.75 9.69 -19.32
CA LEU A 221 31.23 9.74 -20.69
C LEU A 221 30.00 8.82 -20.83
N ALA A 222 29.12 9.18 -21.76
CA ALA A 222 27.89 8.43 -22.01
C ALA A 222 28.13 6.96 -22.41
N ASP A 223 29.19 6.66 -23.11
CA ASP A 223 29.58 5.29 -23.55
C ASP A 223 29.83 4.32 -22.38
N LYS A 224 30.03 4.83 -21.17
CA LYS A 224 30.20 4.07 -19.93
C LYS A 224 28.92 3.93 -19.10
N LEU A 225 27.81 4.43 -19.64
CA LEU A 225 26.53 4.44 -18.95
C LEU A 225 25.56 3.44 -19.57
N ASP A 226 24.82 2.78 -18.70
CA ASP A 226 23.74 1.86 -19.03
C ASP A 226 22.48 2.18 -18.19
N LYS A 227 21.42 1.39 -18.35
CA LYS A 227 20.16 1.54 -17.63
C LYS A 227 20.29 1.36 -16.11
N GLU A 228 21.33 0.68 -15.63
CA GLU A 228 21.52 0.39 -14.22
C GLU A 228 22.39 1.43 -13.51
N ASN A 229 23.27 2.11 -14.25
CA ASN A 229 24.22 3.08 -13.70
C ASN A 229 24.00 4.54 -14.16
N TYR A 230 23.04 4.81 -15.07
CA TYR A 230 22.56 6.16 -15.30
C TYR A 230 21.39 6.48 -14.38
N VAL A 231 21.48 7.59 -13.64
CA VAL A 231 20.45 8.01 -12.69
C VAL A 231 20.03 9.45 -12.97
N GLY A 232 18.92 9.63 -13.69
CA GLY A 232 18.23 10.91 -13.79
C GLY A 232 17.36 11.18 -12.56
N VAL A 233 16.86 12.40 -12.40
CA VAL A 233 15.96 12.75 -11.29
C VAL A 233 14.66 11.95 -11.30
N GLU A 234 14.22 11.50 -12.47
CA GLU A 234 13.07 10.62 -12.67
C GLU A 234 13.29 9.21 -12.13
N ASN A 235 14.54 8.74 -12.10
CA ASN A 235 14.91 7.42 -11.61
C ASN A 235 15.02 7.36 -10.09
N LEU A 236 15.22 8.49 -9.42
CA LEU A 236 15.12 8.58 -7.97
C LEU A 236 13.66 8.53 -7.55
N LEU A 237 13.32 7.54 -6.73
CA LEU A 237 11.97 7.32 -6.23
C LEU A 237 11.62 8.34 -5.15
N GLN A 238 10.32 8.71 -5.10
CA GLN A 238 9.81 9.63 -4.09
C GLN A 238 9.83 9.00 -2.70
N ASN A 239 9.76 9.84 -1.66
CA ASN A 239 9.66 9.42 -0.27
C ASN A 239 10.81 8.49 0.19
N LYS A 240 12.03 8.78 -0.28
CA LYS A 240 13.25 8.08 0.17
C LYS A 240 13.29 6.59 -0.21
N LEU A 241 12.56 6.17 -1.26
CA LEU A 241 12.45 4.77 -1.68
C LEU A 241 13.61 4.30 -2.60
N GLY A 242 14.72 5.06 -2.65
CA GLY A 242 15.88 4.68 -3.45
C GLY A 242 15.75 5.01 -4.94
N LYS A 243 16.16 4.11 -5.81
CA LYS A 243 16.16 4.31 -7.26
C LYS A 243 15.53 3.14 -8.02
N THR A 244 15.14 3.40 -9.26
CA THR A 244 14.81 2.40 -10.28
C THR A 244 15.78 2.47 -11.45
N SER A 245 15.85 1.41 -12.27
CA SER A 245 16.61 1.40 -13.52
C SER A 245 16.07 2.46 -14.47
N SER A 246 16.96 3.05 -15.28
CA SER A 246 16.56 4.09 -16.23
C SER A 246 15.91 3.50 -17.49
N ASN A 247 14.81 4.11 -17.92
CA ASN A 247 14.19 3.81 -19.21
C ASN A 247 14.85 4.57 -20.38
N TYR A 248 15.69 5.56 -20.08
CA TYR A 248 16.42 6.38 -21.04
C TYR A 248 17.86 6.52 -20.59
N VAL A 249 18.80 6.14 -21.45
CA VAL A 249 20.24 6.33 -21.25
C VAL A 249 20.73 7.26 -22.33
N PRO A 250 21.41 8.38 -22.00
CA PRO A 250 21.98 9.25 -23.00
C PRO A 250 23.07 8.56 -23.79
N THR A 251 23.11 8.81 -25.09
CA THR A 251 24.06 8.19 -26.04
C THR A 251 25.32 9.00 -26.26
N ASP A 252 25.33 10.26 -25.85
CA ASP A 252 26.46 11.18 -26.00
C ASP A 252 26.58 12.15 -24.83
N GLY A 253 27.69 12.85 -24.72
CA GLY A 253 27.94 13.85 -23.69
C GLY A 253 28.70 13.33 -22.49
N ALA A 254 28.85 14.21 -21.48
CA ALA A 254 29.56 13.94 -20.24
C ALA A 254 28.67 14.31 -19.03
N PHE A 255 28.54 13.37 -18.10
CA PHE A 255 27.65 13.41 -16.95
C PHE A 255 28.44 13.52 -15.65
N ILE A 256 27.81 13.95 -14.57
CA ILE A 256 28.46 13.99 -13.24
C ILE A 256 28.66 12.54 -12.80
N GLU A 257 29.91 12.18 -12.56
CA GLU A 257 30.28 10.85 -12.04
C GLU A 257 29.89 10.72 -10.56
N TYR A 258 29.24 9.63 -10.22
CA TYR A 258 29.09 9.20 -8.82
C TYR A 258 29.81 7.87 -8.59
N LEU A 259 30.26 7.66 -7.36
CA LEU A 259 30.97 6.48 -6.88
C LEU A 259 30.15 5.76 -5.80
N PRO A 260 30.45 4.49 -5.47
CA PRO A 260 29.88 3.86 -4.27
C PRO A 260 30.03 4.76 -3.05
N ASN A 261 28.99 4.82 -2.23
CA ASN A 261 28.88 5.67 -1.03
C ASN A 261 28.69 7.17 -1.29
N ASP A 262 28.58 7.64 -2.53
CA ASP A 262 28.08 8.98 -2.80
C ASP A 262 26.57 9.06 -2.54
N ILE A 263 26.08 10.21 -2.05
CA ILE A 263 24.66 10.43 -1.81
C ILE A 263 24.08 11.27 -2.95
N LEU A 264 23.11 10.70 -3.65
CA LEU A 264 22.41 11.35 -4.75
C LEU A 264 21.10 11.95 -4.26
N ILE A 265 20.88 13.25 -4.48
CA ILE A 265 19.66 13.97 -4.09
C ILE A 265 19.02 14.60 -5.32
N GLY A 266 17.74 14.34 -5.53
CA GLY A 266 16.96 15.02 -6.56
C GLY A 266 16.78 16.48 -6.23
N ASN A 267 17.37 17.37 -7.05
CA ASN A 267 17.38 18.81 -6.80
C ASN A 267 16.09 19.52 -7.24
N ILE A 268 15.27 18.91 -8.12
CA ILE A 268 13.99 19.43 -8.56
C ILE A 268 12.89 18.96 -7.65
N ARG A 269 12.02 19.88 -7.19
CA ARG A 269 10.90 19.59 -6.29
C ARG A 269 11.37 18.85 -5.04
N PRO A 270 12.19 19.47 -4.19
CA PRO A 270 12.79 18.82 -3.02
C PRO A 270 11.75 18.22 -2.05
N TYR A 271 10.51 18.72 -2.07
CA TYR A 271 9.39 18.13 -1.32
C TYR A 271 9.04 16.69 -1.74
N LEU A 272 9.53 16.20 -2.89
CA LEU A 272 9.40 14.80 -3.29
C LEU A 272 10.35 13.86 -2.55
N ARG A 273 11.31 14.40 -1.77
CA ARG A 273 12.24 13.65 -0.89
C ARG A 273 12.96 12.52 -1.61
N LYS A 274 13.53 12.83 -2.76
CA LYS A 274 14.25 11.89 -3.60
C LYS A 274 15.72 11.83 -3.16
N ILE A 275 16.15 10.68 -2.62
CA ILE A 275 17.52 10.45 -2.15
C ILE A 275 17.90 8.99 -2.32
N TRP A 276 19.17 8.73 -2.63
CA TRP A 276 19.73 7.39 -2.72
C TRP A 276 21.21 7.40 -2.36
N LEU A 277 21.64 6.43 -1.55
CA LEU A 277 23.06 6.13 -1.29
C LEU A 277 23.54 5.17 -2.36
N SER A 278 24.52 5.56 -3.15
CA SER A 278 24.96 4.77 -4.28
C SER A 278 25.73 3.52 -3.85
N ASP A 279 25.43 2.41 -4.50
CA ASP A 279 26.09 1.10 -4.33
C ASP A 279 27.09 0.79 -5.46
N ARG A 280 27.18 1.68 -6.46
CA ARG A 280 27.98 1.49 -7.67
C ARG A 280 28.50 2.81 -8.23
N LYS A 281 29.40 2.69 -9.23
CA LYS A 281 29.82 3.81 -10.06
C LYS A 281 28.84 4.04 -11.20
N GLY A 282 28.58 5.31 -11.52
CA GLY A 282 27.74 5.69 -12.66
C GLY A 282 27.74 7.17 -12.93
N GLY A 283 26.70 7.64 -13.62
CA GLY A 283 26.58 9.03 -14.04
C GLY A 283 25.17 9.59 -13.84
N THR A 284 25.10 10.91 -13.62
CA THR A 284 23.84 11.62 -13.44
C THR A 284 23.85 12.98 -14.12
N ASN A 285 22.65 13.52 -14.40
CA ASN A 285 22.48 14.85 -14.97
C ASN A 285 22.54 15.96 -13.90
N GLY A 286 22.45 17.22 -14.33
CA GLY A 286 22.56 18.40 -13.45
C GLY A 286 21.41 18.60 -12.47
N ASP A 287 20.31 17.86 -12.61
CA ASP A 287 19.13 17.93 -11.74
C ASP A 287 19.22 16.97 -10.55
N VAL A 288 20.31 16.22 -10.47
CA VAL A 288 20.67 15.39 -9.30
C VAL A 288 21.97 15.92 -8.71
N LEU A 289 21.98 16.16 -7.42
CA LEU A 289 23.18 16.53 -6.66
C LEU A 289 23.89 15.28 -6.20
N VAL A 290 25.20 15.21 -6.45
CA VAL A 290 26.07 14.13 -5.96
C VAL A 290 26.90 14.69 -4.83
N ILE A 291 26.58 14.28 -3.60
CA ILE A 291 27.30 14.66 -2.38
C ILE A 291 28.30 13.56 -2.08
N ARG A 292 29.57 13.92 -2.06
CA ARG A 292 30.70 13.03 -1.77
C ARG A 292 31.31 13.40 -0.45
N LEU A 293 31.35 12.45 0.46
CA LEU A 293 31.97 12.58 1.78
C LEU A 293 33.50 12.72 1.62
N THR A 294 34.11 13.60 2.43
CA THR A 294 35.56 13.85 2.45
C THR A 294 36.17 13.66 3.83
N ASP A 295 35.35 13.56 4.89
CA ASP A 295 35.79 13.34 6.27
C ASP A 295 35.67 11.85 6.62
N GLU A 296 36.81 11.20 6.89
CA GLU A 296 36.89 9.78 7.24
C GLU A 296 36.29 9.45 8.62
N ASN A 297 36.03 10.47 9.46
CA ASN A 297 35.38 10.30 10.77
C ASN A 297 33.85 10.25 10.67
N ILE A 298 33.29 10.25 9.46
CA ILE A 298 31.85 10.14 9.24
C ILE A 298 31.56 8.94 8.34
N LEU A 299 30.66 8.09 8.78
CA LEU A 299 30.18 6.97 7.96
C LEU A 299 29.27 7.47 6.83
N PRO A 300 29.47 7.07 5.57
CA PRO A 300 28.59 7.46 4.46
C PRO A 300 27.12 7.13 4.72
N ARG A 301 26.85 5.99 5.36
CA ARG A 301 25.51 5.55 5.72
C ARG A 301 24.89 6.41 6.82
N TYR A 302 25.71 6.90 7.79
CA TYR A 302 25.25 7.85 8.79
C TYR A 302 24.85 9.19 8.15
N LEU A 303 25.72 9.76 7.28
CA LEU A 303 25.40 10.97 6.55
C LEU A 303 24.14 10.80 5.66
N TYR A 304 23.97 9.64 5.04
CA TYR A 304 22.74 9.33 4.30
C TYR A 304 21.50 9.44 5.19
N HIS A 305 21.52 8.87 6.40
CA HIS A 305 20.39 8.97 7.32
C HIS A 305 20.12 10.41 7.77
N ILE A 306 21.15 11.21 8.00
CA ILE A 306 21.04 12.66 8.26
C ILE A 306 20.33 13.36 7.11
N LEU A 307 20.79 13.17 5.87
CA LEU A 307 20.23 13.83 4.68
C LEU A 307 18.88 13.22 4.22
N ALA A 308 18.56 12.03 4.70
CA ALA A 308 17.24 11.41 4.52
C ALA A 308 16.23 11.79 5.61
N ASN A 309 16.62 12.58 6.62
CA ASN A 309 15.73 13.06 7.68
C ASN A 309 14.76 14.13 7.16
N GLU A 310 13.58 14.22 7.78
CA GLU A 310 12.56 15.21 7.47
C GLU A 310 13.08 16.64 7.62
N HIS A 311 13.81 16.92 8.69
CA HIS A 311 14.42 18.23 8.96
C HIS A 311 15.34 18.73 7.83
N PHE A 312 16.10 17.84 7.20
CA PHE A 312 16.90 18.21 6.04
C PHE A 312 16.04 18.58 4.82
N PHE A 313 14.97 17.81 4.55
CA PHE A 313 14.11 18.13 3.42
C PHE A 313 13.29 19.40 3.65
N GLU A 314 12.81 19.65 4.87
CA GLU A 314 12.16 20.91 5.25
C GLU A 314 13.12 22.08 5.08
N TYR A 315 14.36 21.94 5.54
CA TYR A 315 15.41 22.93 5.32
C TYR A 315 15.65 23.17 3.82
N ASN A 316 15.81 22.12 3.02
CA ASN A 316 16.02 22.22 1.57
C ASN A 316 14.83 22.88 0.86
N VAL A 317 13.59 22.57 1.24
CA VAL A 317 12.38 23.22 0.72
C VAL A 317 12.35 24.69 1.09
N LYS A 318 12.65 25.04 2.34
CA LYS A 318 12.68 26.44 2.83
C LYS A 318 13.60 27.33 2.01
N TYR A 319 14.76 26.84 1.61
CA TYR A 319 15.74 27.59 0.83
C TYR A 319 15.65 27.37 -0.68
N SER A 320 14.66 26.58 -1.15
CA SER A 320 14.50 26.33 -2.59
C SER A 320 14.03 27.57 -3.35
N LYS A 321 14.42 27.66 -4.62
CA LYS A 321 14.10 28.78 -5.53
C LYS A 321 13.27 28.31 -6.73
N GLY A 322 12.34 29.13 -7.17
CA GLY A 322 11.45 28.88 -8.31
C GLY A 322 10.03 28.47 -7.90
N ALA A 323 9.01 29.08 -8.56
CA ALA A 323 7.61 28.88 -8.17
C ALA A 323 7.01 27.56 -8.69
N LYS A 324 7.17 27.25 -9.99
CA LYS A 324 6.52 26.09 -10.63
C LYS A 324 7.33 24.80 -10.50
N MET A 325 8.64 24.89 -10.52
CA MET A 325 9.59 23.78 -10.37
C MET A 325 10.71 24.18 -9.42
N PRO A 326 10.45 24.25 -8.11
CA PRO A 326 11.45 24.68 -7.14
C PRO A 326 12.69 23.76 -7.18
N ARG A 327 13.86 24.39 -7.10
CA ARG A 327 15.16 23.72 -6.99
C ARG A 327 15.81 24.09 -5.67
N GLY A 328 16.40 23.10 -5.02
CA GLY A 328 17.19 23.34 -3.82
C GLY A 328 18.38 24.27 -4.12
N ASP A 329 18.66 25.16 -3.18
CA ASP A 329 19.83 26.06 -3.26
C ASP A 329 21.08 25.30 -2.84
N LYS A 330 21.97 25.04 -3.80
CA LYS A 330 23.22 24.27 -3.59
C LYS A 330 24.11 24.86 -2.48
N ALA A 331 24.18 26.20 -2.38
CA ALA A 331 24.97 26.86 -1.37
C ALA A 331 24.33 26.72 0.01
N ALA A 332 23.00 26.87 0.09
CA ALA A 332 22.28 26.65 1.34
C ALA A 332 22.39 25.19 1.81
N ILE A 333 22.24 24.19 0.94
CA ILE A 333 22.36 22.78 1.27
C ILE A 333 23.71 22.49 1.96
N LEU A 334 24.81 23.06 1.48
CA LEU A 334 26.13 22.91 2.09
C LEU A 334 26.25 23.60 3.47
N GLN A 335 25.36 24.52 3.82
CA GLN A 335 25.32 25.15 5.14
C GLN A 335 24.44 24.37 6.15
N TYR A 336 23.85 23.25 5.75
CA TYR A 336 23.07 22.43 6.65
C TYR A 336 23.92 21.90 7.79
N GLU A 337 23.49 22.18 9.03
CA GLU A 337 24.18 21.77 10.27
C GLU A 337 23.59 20.48 10.80
N PHE A 338 24.45 19.60 11.29
CA PHE A 338 24.06 18.34 11.89
C PHE A 338 25.12 17.88 12.91
N ASP A 339 24.75 16.92 13.72
CA ASP A 339 25.57 16.39 14.78
C ASP A 339 26.36 15.17 14.29
N VAL A 340 27.62 15.09 14.73
CA VAL A 340 28.56 14.02 14.38
C VAL A 340 29.07 13.41 15.68
N PRO A 341 28.46 12.32 16.15
CA PRO A 341 28.96 11.56 17.29
C PRO A 341 30.21 10.74 16.91
N PRO A 342 30.90 10.13 17.85
CA PRO A 342 32.01 9.21 17.58
C PRO A 342 31.60 8.08 16.64
N LEU A 343 32.58 7.53 15.88
CA LEU A 343 32.31 6.49 14.86
C LEU A 343 31.55 5.26 15.41
N GLU A 344 31.82 4.86 16.63
CA GLU A 344 31.17 3.74 17.30
C GLU A 344 29.65 4.02 17.45
N GLU A 345 29.30 5.22 17.87
CA GLU A 345 27.91 5.63 18.02
C GLU A 345 27.21 5.81 16.67
N GLN A 346 27.90 6.36 15.65
CA GLN A 346 27.38 6.39 14.29
C GLN A 346 27.04 4.98 13.81
N GLN A 347 27.92 4.00 14.07
CA GLN A 347 27.75 2.61 13.69
C GLN A 347 26.54 1.98 14.40
N HIS A 348 26.36 2.29 15.68
CA HIS A 348 25.22 1.85 16.47
C HIS A 348 23.91 2.42 15.92
N ILE A 349 23.84 3.73 15.68
CA ILE A 349 22.68 4.42 15.08
C ILE A 349 22.34 3.82 13.71
N VAL A 350 23.32 3.69 12.83
CA VAL A 350 23.16 3.09 11.50
C VAL A 350 22.60 1.68 11.61
N SER A 351 23.15 0.85 12.50
CA SER A 351 22.66 -0.53 12.69
C SER A 351 21.19 -0.60 13.07
N ILE A 352 20.70 0.33 13.89
CA ILE A 352 19.31 0.41 14.29
C ILE A 352 18.43 0.87 13.10
N LEU A 353 18.82 1.97 12.45
CA LEU A 353 18.04 2.56 11.36
C LEU A 353 17.98 1.65 10.14
N ASP A 354 19.05 0.96 9.80
CA ASP A 354 19.10 0.01 8.68
C ASP A 354 18.18 -1.20 8.92
N LYS A 355 18.12 -1.71 10.16
CA LYS A 355 17.16 -2.77 10.50
C LYS A 355 15.71 -2.35 10.31
N PHE A 356 15.36 -1.12 10.70
CA PHE A 356 14.04 -0.59 10.48
C PHE A 356 13.75 -0.37 8.98
N GLU A 357 14.73 0.17 8.23
CA GLU A 357 14.59 0.39 6.80
C GLU A 357 14.37 -0.93 6.05
N THR A 358 15.14 -1.96 6.36
CA THR A 358 14.95 -3.30 5.82
C THR A 358 13.57 -3.86 6.16
N LEU A 359 13.17 -3.78 7.42
CA LEU A 359 11.87 -4.29 7.86
C LEU A 359 10.68 -3.61 7.18
N THR A 360 10.77 -2.30 6.90
CA THR A 360 9.64 -1.48 6.44
C THR A 360 9.62 -1.19 4.94
N ASN A 361 10.75 -1.23 4.27
CA ASN A 361 10.89 -0.77 2.88
C ASN A 361 11.42 -1.84 1.91
N SER A 362 12.11 -2.87 2.41
CA SER A 362 12.68 -3.90 1.53
C SER A 362 11.58 -4.73 0.86
N ILE A 363 11.68 -4.88 -0.47
CA ILE A 363 10.81 -5.75 -1.28
C ILE A 363 11.34 -7.18 -1.39
N THR A 364 12.58 -7.42 -0.95
CA THR A 364 13.22 -8.74 -0.97
C THR A 364 13.21 -9.43 0.39
N GLU A 365 12.90 -8.68 1.45
CA GLU A 365 12.78 -9.15 2.82
C GLU A 365 11.91 -8.19 3.63
N GLY A 366 11.56 -8.53 4.85
CA GLY A 366 10.74 -7.67 5.72
C GLY A 366 9.24 -7.75 5.47
N LEU A 367 8.51 -6.76 5.99
CA LEU A 367 7.05 -6.74 5.97
C LEU A 367 6.43 -6.57 4.57
N PRO A 368 6.99 -5.74 3.65
CA PRO A 368 6.42 -5.63 2.30
C PRO A 368 6.42 -6.96 1.55
N LEU A 369 7.50 -7.74 1.62
CA LEU A 369 7.57 -9.08 1.03
C LEU A 369 6.57 -10.03 1.69
N ALA A 370 6.49 -10.02 3.03
CA ALA A 370 5.56 -10.87 3.76
C ALA A 370 4.10 -10.58 3.39
N ILE A 371 3.73 -9.31 3.19
CA ILE A 371 2.40 -8.89 2.72
C ILE A 371 2.15 -9.41 1.30
N GLU A 372 3.08 -9.23 0.38
CA GLU A 372 2.97 -9.72 -1.00
C GLU A 372 2.79 -11.25 -1.03
N GLN A 373 3.60 -11.99 -0.28
CA GLN A 373 3.49 -13.45 -0.19
C GLN A 373 2.15 -13.89 0.44
N SER A 374 1.66 -13.16 1.44
CA SER A 374 0.35 -13.44 2.05
C SER A 374 -0.80 -13.20 1.06
N GLN A 375 -0.73 -12.13 0.27
CA GLN A 375 -1.71 -11.83 -0.79
C GLN A 375 -1.71 -12.91 -1.89
N LYS A 376 -0.53 -13.29 -2.39
CA LYS A 376 -0.40 -14.38 -3.39
C LYS A 376 -0.93 -15.72 -2.85
N ARG A 377 -0.70 -16.00 -1.57
CA ARG A 377 -1.23 -17.20 -0.91
C ARG A 377 -2.75 -17.13 -0.82
N TYR A 378 -3.33 -16.00 -0.44
CA TYR A 378 -4.78 -15.80 -0.44
C TYR A 378 -5.37 -16.02 -1.83
N GLU A 379 -4.82 -15.43 -2.88
CA GLU A 379 -5.28 -15.59 -4.27
C GLU A 379 -5.23 -17.05 -4.72
N TYR A 380 -4.13 -17.73 -4.47
CA TYR A 380 -3.97 -19.15 -4.79
C TYR A 380 -5.02 -20.03 -4.10
N TYR A 381 -5.21 -19.88 -2.78
CA TYR A 381 -6.19 -20.69 -2.06
C TYR A 381 -7.62 -20.30 -2.42
N ARG A 382 -7.90 -19.04 -2.68
CA ARG A 382 -9.21 -18.60 -3.15
C ARG A 382 -9.58 -19.27 -4.47
N GLU A 383 -8.70 -19.26 -5.44
CA GLU A 383 -8.91 -19.96 -6.72
C GLU A 383 -9.09 -21.46 -6.51
N LEU A 384 -8.22 -22.08 -5.72
CA LEU A 384 -8.26 -23.51 -5.47
C LEU A 384 -9.56 -23.96 -4.77
N LEU A 385 -10.04 -23.21 -3.77
CA LEU A 385 -11.19 -23.53 -2.95
C LEU A 385 -12.53 -23.19 -3.59
N LEU A 386 -12.55 -22.30 -4.59
CA LEU A 386 -13.76 -21.84 -5.26
C LEU A 386 -13.86 -22.33 -6.73
N SER A 387 -12.95 -23.18 -7.18
CA SER A 387 -12.96 -23.78 -8.53
C SER A 387 -13.79 -25.07 -8.58
N PHE A 388 -15.12 -24.94 -8.43
CA PHE A 388 -16.03 -26.07 -8.56
C PHE A 388 -16.21 -26.47 -10.03
N SER A 389 -16.06 -27.79 -10.32
CA SER A 389 -16.33 -28.34 -11.65
C SER A 389 -17.84 -28.39 -11.91
N GLY A 390 -18.32 -27.80 -13.01
CA GLY A 390 -19.72 -27.88 -13.38
C GLY A 390 -20.40 -26.60 -13.84
N SER A 391 -19.72 -25.43 -13.82
CA SER A 391 -20.27 -24.23 -14.44
C SER A 391 -19.97 -24.21 -15.93
N ASN A 392 -20.88 -24.75 -16.74
CA ASN A 392 -21.02 -24.27 -18.12
C ASN A 392 -21.62 -22.85 -18.05
N GLN A 393 -20.79 -21.85 -18.01
CA GLN A 393 -21.15 -20.44 -18.28
C GLN A 393 -20.65 -20.06 -19.66
#